data_188ccd39ce3dca5f1daae9046ac619e6
#
_entry.id   188ccd39ce3dca5f1daae9046ac619e6
#
_cell.length_a   1.000
_cell.length_b   1.000
_cell.length_c   1.000
_cell.angle_alpha   90.00
_cell.angle_beta   90.00
_cell.angle_gamma   90.00
#
_symmetry.space_group_name_H-M   'P 1'
#
loop_
_entity.id
_entity.type
_entity.pdbx_description
1 polymer ?
#
loop_
_entity_poly.entity_id
_entity_poly.type
_entity_poly.pdbx_seq_one_letter_code
_entity_poly.pdbx_strand_id
1 'polypeptide(L)'
;MKYTQTTLDKLQSIPEHAGYILRYERGNFQSGYCVLESKKVIVLNKFLQTEGRINTLLELIPQLAIEPLHLPEDLRKLYEDVRVQQVDNEAA
;
A
#
# COMPACT_ATOMS: atom_id res chain seq x y z
N MET A 1 7.13 4.29 12.03
CA MET A 1 7.03 3.01 11.30
C MET A 1 8.42 2.59 10.83
N LYS A 2 8.78 1.34 11.05
CA LYS A 2 10.10 0.85 10.65
C LYS A 2 10.05 0.32 9.21
N TYR A 3 11.09 0.57 8.44
CA TYR A 3 11.19 0.10 7.06
C TYR A 3 11.84 -1.29 7.02
N THR A 4 11.08 -2.28 7.49
CA THR A 4 11.52 -3.68 7.55
C THR A 4 10.66 -4.55 6.66
N GLN A 5 11.14 -5.77 6.40
CA GLN A 5 10.37 -6.74 5.62
C GLN A 5 9.04 -7.08 6.31
N THR A 6 9.04 -7.15 7.64
CA THR A 6 7.81 -7.40 8.40
C THR A 6 6.79 -6.30 8.16
N THR A 7 7.21 -5.04 8.17
CA THR A 7 6.32 -3.90 7.89
C THR A 7 5.80 -3.98 6.46
N LEU A 8 6.67 -4.30 5.50
CA LEU A 8 6.27 -4.45 4.11
C LEU A 8 5.21 -5.53 3.95
N ASP A 9 5.41 -6.69 4.60
CA ASP A 9 4.46 -7.80 4.52
C ASP A 9 3.08 -7.38 5.04
N LYS A 10 3.05 -6.65 6.15
CA LYS A 10 1.78 -6.16 6.71
C LYS A 10 1.11 -5.14 5.81
N LEU A 11 1.88 -4.22 5.24
CA LEU A 11 1.32 -3.22 4.32
C LEU A 11 0.75 -3.86 3.07
N GLN A 12 1.40 -4.89 2.54
CA GLN A 12 0.90 -5.64 1.38
C GLN A 12 -0.40 -6.39 1.71
N SER A 13 -0.53 -6.86 2.94
CA SER A 13 -1.72 -7.59 3.37
C SER A 13 -2.97 -6.71 3.38
N ILE A 14 -2.84 -5.41 3.59
CA ILE A 14 -3.99 -4.51 3.65
C ILE A 14 -4.78 -4.51 2.34
N PRO A 15 -4.20 -4.19 1.18
CA PRO A 15 -4.96 -4.26 -0.06
C PRO A 15 -5.38 -5.68 -0.43
N GLU A 16 -4.59 -6.69 -0.06
CA GLU A 16 -4.95 -8.06 -0.33
C GLU A 16 -6.24 -8.45 0.39
N HIS A 17 -6.42 -8.04 1.64
CA HIS A 17 -7.66 -8.28 2.38
C HIS A 17 -8.85 -7.53 1.77
N ALA A 18 -8.59 -6.48 1.03
CA ALA A 18 -9.64 -5.73 0.34
C ALA A 18 -9.94 -6.29 -1.06
N GLY A 19 -9.32 -7.41 -1.41
CA GLY A 19 -9.58 -8.08 -2.69
C GLY A 19 -8.66 -7.66 -3.82
N TYR A 20 -7.62 -6.88 -3.54
CA TYR A 20 -6.65 -6.49 -4.56
C TYR A 20 -5.59 -7.57 -4.72
N ILE A 21 -5.07 -7.69 -5.94
CA ILE A 21 -3.94 -8.56 -6.27
C ILE A 21 -2.72 -7.67 -6.47
N LEU A 22 -1.65 -7.95 -5.75
CA LEU A 22 -0.39 -7.23 -5.91
C LEU A 22 0.54 -8.01 -6.83
N ARG A 23 1.12 -7.31 -7.79
CA ARG A 23 2.09 -7.87 -8.73
C ARG A 23 3.31 -6.98 -8.78
N TYR A 24 4.48 -7.60 -8.85
CA TYR A 24 5.74 -6.89 -9.03
C TYR A 24 6.22 -7.17 -10.44
N GLU A 25 6.29 -6.12 -11.25
CA GLU A 25 6.63 -6.24 -12.66
C GLU A 25 7.59 -5.15 -13.08
N ARG A 26 8.27 -5.38 -14.19
CA ARG A 26 9.05 -4.35 -14.86
C ARG A 26 8.09 -3.32 -15.44
N GLY A 27 8.49 -2.05 -15.38
CA GLY A 27 7.68 -1.02 -15.99
C GLY A 27 8.27 0.36 -15.78
N ASN A 28 7.86 1.26 -16.65
CA ASN A 28 8.22 2.66 -16.61
C ASN A 28 7.12 3.43 -15.89
N PHE A 29 6.90 3.10 -14.63
CA PHE A 29 5.88 3.76 -13.83
C PHE A 29 6.48 5.03 -13.22
N GLN A 30 5.92 6.18 -13.52
CA GLN A 30 6.40 7.45 -12.94
C GLN A 30 6.34 7.44 -11.42
N SER A 31 5.28 6.86 -10.88
CA SER A 31 5.07 6.79 -9.43
C SER A 31 5.60 5.53 -8.79
N GLY A 32 6.15 4.61 -9.59
CA GLY A 32 6.59 3.31 -9.10
C GLY A 32 5.47 2.29 -8.99
N TYR A 33 4.23 2.67 -9.32
CA TYR A 33 3.08 1.77 -9.25
C TYR A 33 2.00 2.16 -10.25
N CYS A 34 1.09 1.22 -10.49
CA CYS A 34 -0.11 1.43 -11.30
C CYS A 34 -1.27 0.67 -10.66
N VAL A 35 -2.44 1.28 -10.58
CA VAL A 35 -3.64 0.63 -10.02
C VAL A 35 -4.68 0.47 -11.10
N LEU A 36 -5.13 -0.77 -11.32
CA LEU A 36 -6.20 -1.10 -12.24
C LEU A 36 -7.45 -1.41 -11.43
N GLU A 37 -8.25 -0.38 -11.14
CA GLU A 37 -9.40 -0.49 -10.23
C GLU A 37 -10.45 -1.50 -10.70
N SER A 38 -10.73 -1.54 -12.00
CA SER A 38 -11.74 -2.42 -12.55
C SER A 38 -11.41 -3.90 -12.34
N LYS A 39 -10.14 -4.24 -12.22
CA LYS A 39 -9.66 -5.60 -12.00
C LYS A 39 -9.11 -5.81 -10.61
N LYS A 40 -9.06 -4.77 -9.81
CA LYS A 40 -8.46 -4.76 -8.48
C LYS A 40 -7.04 -5.31 -8.50
N VAL A 41 -6.23 -4.82 -9.42
CA VAL A 41 -4.83 -5.22 -9.56
C VAL A 41 -3.94 -4.01 -9.28
N ILE A 42 -2.94 -4.21 -8.45
CA ILE A 42 -1.92 -3.21 -8.15
C ILE A 42 -0.60 -3.73 -8.68
N VAL A 43 0.02 -2.96 -9.58
CA VAL A 43 1.32 -3.32 -10.14
C VAL A 43 2.37 -2.40 -9.53
N LEU A 44 3.38 -3.01 -8.93
CA LEU A 44 4.50 -2.29 -8.32
C LEU A 44 5.76 -2.56 -9.14
N ASN A 45 6.64 -1.57 -9.20
CA ASN A 45 7.91 -1.74 -9.90
C ASN A 45 8.79 -2.73 -9.13
N LYS A 46 9.14 -3.84 -9.78
CA LYS A 46 9.90 -4.92 -9.13
C LYS A 46 11.31 -4.49 -8.72
N PHE A 47 11.83 -3.42 -9.29
CA PHE A 47 13.16 -2.94 -8.95
C PHE A 47 13.21 -2.08 -7.68
N LEU A 48 12.04 -1.77 -7.10
CA LEU A 48 12.01 -1.09 -5.81
C LEU A 48 12.57 -1.99 -4.73
N GLN A 49 13.38 -1.40 -3.85
CA GLN A 49 13.86 -2.10 -2.66
C GLN A 49 12.82 -1.95 -1.53
N THR A 50 13.08 -2.62 -0.41
CA THR A 50 12.12 -2.67 0.71
C THR A 50 11.60 -1.28 1.09
N GLU A 51 12.50 -0.32 1.28
CA GLU A 51 12.11 1.04 1.65
C GLU A 51 11.24 1.68 0.58
N GLY A 52 11.62 1.55 -0.68
CA GLY A 52 10.85 2.08 -1.80
C GLY A 52 9.47 1.44 -1.91
N ARG A 53 9.38 0.13 -1.66
CA ARG A 53 8.11 -0.58 -1.67
C ARG A 53 7.19 -0.09 -0.57
N ILE A 54 7.75 0.11 0.64
CA ILE A 54 6.99 0.63 1.78
C ILE A 54 6.48 2.04 1.47
N ASN A 55 7.35 2.93 1.01
CA ASN A 55 6.96 4.29 0.67
C ASN A 55 5.86 4.32 -0.39
N THR A 56 5.97 3.46 -1.40
CA THR A 56 4.97 3.36 -2.46
C THR A 56 3.62 2.90 -1.89
N LEU A 57 3.63 1.90 -1.00
CA LEU A 57 2.39 1.42 -0.38
C LEU A 57 1.78 2.48 0.53
N LEU A 58 2.60 3.22 1.27
CA LEU A 58 2.11 4.30 2.11
C LEU A 58 1.40 5.38 1.28
N GLU A 59 1.87 5.61 0.07
CA GLU A 59 1.25 6.57 -0.84
C GLU A 59 -0.03 6.04 -1.46
N LEU A 60 -0.04 4.79 -1.90
CA LEU A 60 -1.17 4.26 -2.67
C LEU A 60 -2.32 3.74 -1.80
N ILE A 61 -2.06 3.19 -0.63
CA ILE A 61 -3.10 2.58 0.22
C ILE A 61 -4.26 3.55 0.52
N PRO A 62 -4.01 4.81 0.91
CA PRO A 62 -5.11 5.74 1.20
C PRO A 62 -6.00 6.04 0.00
N GLN A 63 -5.54 5.76 -1.21
CA GLN A 63 -6.30 6.01 -2.44
C GLN A 63 -7.19 4.84 -2.83
N LEU A 64 -7.04 3.68 -2.17
CA LEU A 64 -7.79 2.47 -2.50
C LEU A 64 -9.15 2.46 -1.80
N ALA A 65 -10.10 1.75 -2.41
CA ALA A 65 -11.42 1.53 -1.81
C ALA A 65 -11.32 0.39 -0.80
N ILE A 66 -10.96 0.72 0.43
CA ILE A 66 -10.79 -0.26 1.51
C ILE A 66 -11.80 0.02 2.61
N GLU A 67 -12.56 -1.03 3.00
CA GLU A 67 -13.46 -0.96 4.14
C GLU A 67 -12.72 -1.44 5.38
N PRO A 68 -12.41 -0.54 6.33
CA PRO A 68 -11.58 -0.91 7.49
C PRO A 68 -12.18 -2.04 8.33
N LEU A 69 -13.52 -2.14 8.37
CA LEU A 69 -14.18 -3.19 9.17
C LEU A 69 -13.91 -4.59 8.64
N HIS A 70 -13.48 -4.72 7.39
CA HIS A 70 -13.13 -6.02 6.80
C HIS A 70 -11.69 -6.42 7.07
N LEU A 71 -10.90 -5.53 7.67
CA LEU A 71 -9.51 -5.82 8.00
C LEU A 71 -9.41 -6.46 9.37
N PRO A 72 -8.48 -7.43 9.56
CA PRO A 72 -8.14 -7.89 10.90
C PRO A 72 -7.69 -6.71 11.77
N GLU A 73 -7.83 -6.86 13.09
CA GLU A 73 -7.59 -5.76 14.02
C GLU A 73 -6.19 -5.13 13.87
N ASP A 74 -5.16 -5.95 13.76
CA ASP A 74 -3.79 -5.45 13.64
C ASP A 74 -3.58 -4.68 12.32
N LEU A 75 -4.17 -5.16 11.23
CA LEU A 75 -4.10 -4.46 9.96
C LEU A 75 -4.96 -3.21 9.94
N ARG A 76 -6.08 -3.22 10.66
CA ARG A 76 -6.94 -2.05 10.78
C ARG A 76 -6.20 -0.92 11.48
N LYS A 77 -5.48 -1.22 12.54
CA LYS A 77 -4.67 -0.22 13.25
C LYS A 77 -3.59 0.35 12.34
N LEU A 78 -2.91 -0.51 11.61
CA LEU A 78 -1.89 -0.07 10.66
C LEU A 78 -2.49 0.80 9.55
N TYR A 79 -3.65 0.42 9.04
CA TYR A 79 -4.34 1.18 8.02
C TYR A 79 -4.69 2.60 8.52
N GLU A 80 -5.18 2.71 9.74
CA GLU A 80 -5.48 4.01 10.33
C GLU A 80 -4.21 4.86 10.46
N ASP A 81 -3.09 4.27 10.87
CA ASP A 81 -1.82 4.97 10.96
C ASP A 81 -1.37 5.49 9.58
N VAL A 82 -1.54 4.69 8.54
CA VAL A 82 -1.21 5.08 7.18
C VAL A 82 -2.03 6.28 6.74
N ARG A 83 -3.33 6.28 7.05
CA ARG A 83 -4.21 7.40 6.70
C ARG A 83 -3.84 8.67 7.44
N VAL A 84 -3.51 8.56 8.72
CA VAL A 84 -3.09 9.71 9.53
C VAL A 84 -1.81 10.32 8.97
N GLN A 85 -0.84 9.48 8.60
CA GLN A 85 0.41 9.96 8.01
C GLN A 85 0.16 10.73 6.70
N GLN A 86 -0.76 10.25 5.88
CA GLN A 86 -1.10 10.92 4.63
C GLN A 86 -1.71 12.29 4.90
N VAL A 87 -2.61 12.39 5.88
CA VAL A 87 -3.22 13.66 6.26
C VAL A 87 -2.18 14.62 6.80
N ASP A 88 -1.27 14.14 7.66
CA ASP A 88 -0.21 14.97 8.21
C ASP A 88 0.71 15.49 7.12
N ASN A 89 1.04 14.67 6.13
CA ASN A 89 1.87 15.10 5.00
C ASN A 89 1.16 16.18 4.18
N GLU A 90 -0.13 16.05 3.98
CA GLU A 90 -0.91 17.05 3.25
C GLU A 90 -1.00 18.35 4.02
N ALA A 91 -1.09 18.29 5.33
CA ALA A 91 -1.17 19.48 6.19
C ALA A 91 0.16 20.22 6.27
N ALA A 92 1.26 19.52 6.05
CA ALA A 92 2.58 20.12 6.08
C ALA A 92 2.86 20.88 4.81
#